data_607f772f60cb2ab11567a18dd6d02038
#
_entry.id   607f772f60cb2ab11567a18dd6d02038
#
_cell.length_a   1.000
_cell.length_b   1.000
_cell.length_c   1.000
_cell.angle_alpha   90.00
_cell.angle_beta   90.00
_cell.angle_gamma   90.00
#
_symmetry.space_group_name_H-M   'P 1'
#
loop_
_entity.id
_entity.type
_entity.pdbx_description
1 polymer ?
#
loop_
_entity_poly.entity_id
_entity_poly.type
_entity_poly.pdbx_seq_one_letter_code
_entity_poly.pdbx_strand_id
1 'polypeptide(L)'
;MTEEDILNSEQSATAEAVTVDRAFGAENRNRLIDRYFETSAPKGVTPENAWKHVYRLLLWSDPTTGLAHCYESDKSQPGKPWYSRSLAFHDWICSGLEVEPSELAHEIDWLFIKVCADLSEAMLRKEAKLAEAAERQRQPFSGRGFPEPGADPELAQIIEDSLKPYMTGEPSEVVWRAVTQKVRQFLAVQNKRKNLVGEGFEDVLSQVVRRACGGQEGSILTRALLYEIPGFNRAKERAKENKVDLAIIRPTMRTIVTAKWSVRADREKQFPTEYAEYINAESQGSKFQYVFVTNEFDPARLMRACANLHSNSLMFDHVVHINPDAVRAAYGNPSAADKSASESQRRVIDYIESGRLIGLEQWLNNLAKQ
;
A
#
# COMPACT_ATOMS: atom_id res chain seq x y z
N MET A 1 38.93 9.86 -21.88
CA MET A 1 37.88 8.85 -21.79
C MET A 1 38.40 7.66 -22.58
N THR A 2 38.86 6.65 -21.88
CA THR A 2 39.49 5.45 -22.50
C THR A 2 38.38 4.45 -22.86
N GLU A 3 38.66 3.53 -23.82
CA GLU A 3 37.72 2.45 -24.17
C GLU A 3 37.32 1.62 -22.94
N GLU A 4 38.14 1.52 -21.91
CA GLU A 4 37.81 0.92 -20.62
C GLU A 4 36.76 1.72 -19.83
N ASP A 5 36.72 3.07 -19.93
CA ASP A 5 35.72 3.90 -19.28
C ASP A 5 34.33 3.74 -19.96
N ILE A 6 34.32 3.48 -21.26
CA ILE A 6 33.09 3.21 -22.03
C ILE A 6 32.60 1.80 -21.72
N LEU A 7 33.45 0.78 -21.66
CA LEU A 7 33.06 -0.58 -21.29
C LEU A 7 32.59 -0.68 -19.82
N ASN A 8 33.18 0.04 -18.90
CA ASN A 8 32.74 0.10 -17.51
C ASN A 8 31.43 0.90 -17.32
N SER A 9 31.14 1.89 -18.17
CA SER A 9 29.86 2.59 -18.18
C SER A 9 28.72 1.73 -18.76
N GLU A 10 29.01 0.83 -19.70
CA GLU A 10 28.04 -0.12 -20.25
C GLU A 10 27.80 -1.33 -19.33
N GLN A 11 28.78 -1.74 -18.51
CA GLN A 11 28.60 -2.81 -17.50
C GLN A 11 27.86 -2.34 -16.24
N SER A 12 27.74 -1.03 -16.00
CA SER A 12 26.95 -0.45 -14.89
C SER A 12 25.46 -0.30 -15.18
N ALA A 13 24.95 -0.67 -16.35
CA ALA A 13 23.61 -0.35 -16.82
C ALA A 13 22.77 -1.54 -17.32
N THR A 14 23.00 -2.76 -16.84
CA THR A 14 22.02 -3.84 -17.05
C THR A 14 21.32 -4.22 -15.75
N ALA A 15 20.66 -3.25 -15.12
CA ALA A 15 19.51 -3.58 -14.28
C ALA A 15 18.52 -4.33 -15.18
N GLU A 16 18.32 -5.61 -14.91
CA GLU A 16 17.44 -6.49 -15.70
C GLU A 16 16.08 -5.79 -15.88
N ALA A 17 15.69 -5.54 -17.12
CA ALA A 17 14.51 -4.74 -17.41
C ALA A 17 13.27 -5.40 -16.79
N VAL A 18 12.49 -4.65 -16.01
CA VAL A 18 11.29 -5.14 -15.33
C VAL A 18 10.33 -5.77 -16.35
N THR A 19 9.87 -6.98 -16.06
CA THR A 19 8.85 -7.67 -16.88
C THR A 19 7.44 -7.34 -16.42
N VAL A 20 6.44 -7.55 -17.28
CA VAL A 20 5.02 -7.31 -16.97
C VAL A 20 4.60 -8.04 -15.68
N ASP A 21 5.03 -9.28 -15.50
CA ASP A 21 4.65 -10.09 -14.33
C ASP A 21 5.34 -9.63 -13.04
N ARG A 22 6.54 -9.04 -13.15
CA ARG A 22 7.34 -8.56 -12.01
C ARG A 22 7.06 -7.10 -11.64
N ALA A 23 6.38 -6.33 -12.49
CA ALA A 23 6.17 -4.89 -12.27
C ALA A 23 5.54 -4.58 -10.90
N PHE A 24 4.58 -5.38 -10.44
CA PHE A 24 3.96 -5.28 -9.11
C PHE A 24 4.63 -6.16 -8.04
N GLY A 25 5.68 -6.88 -8.38
CA GLY A 25 6.39 -7.79 -7.47
C GLY A 25 7.15 -7.05 -6.37
N ALA A 26 7.45 -7.77 -5.28
CA ALA A 26 8.15 -7.22 -4.12
C ALA A 26 9.54 -6.65 -4.48
N GLU A 27 10.27 -7.30 -5.36
CA GLU A 27 11.58 -6.85 -5.82
C GLU A 27 11.52 -5.46 -6.46
N ASN A 28 10.57 -5.25 -7.41
CA ASN A 28 10.40 -3.95 -8.05
C ASN A 28 9.89 -2.89 -7.07
N ARG A 29 8.94 -3.24 -6.17
CA ARG A 29 8.47 -2.32 -5.13
C ARG A 29 9.60 -1.85 -4.23
N ASN A 30 10.43 -2.77 -3.73
CA ASN A 30 11.56 -2.42 -2.86
C ASN A 30 12.58 -1.54 -3.59
N ARG A 31 12.94 -1.88 -4.83
CA ARG A 31 13.81 -1.04 -5.67
C ARG A 31 13.26 0.39 -5.84
N LEU A 32 11.97 0.52 -6.07
CA LEU A 32 11.33 1.83 -6.20
C LEU A 32 11.28 2.60 -4.88
N ILE A 33 10.98 1.92 -3.77
CA ILE A 33 10.97 2.54 -2.43
C ILE A 33 12.39 3.03 -2.06
N ASP A 34 13.43 2.24 -2.32
CA ASP A 34 14.81 2.65 -2.11
C ASP A 34 15.14 3.89 -2.95
N ARG A 35 14.80 3.88 -4.23
CA ARG A 35 14.97 5.03 -5.11
C ARG A 35 14.23 6.27 -4.60
N TYR A 36 13.01 6.12 -4.07
CA TYR A 36 12.28 7.24 -3.47
C TYR A 36 13.07 7.87 -2.32
N PHE A 37 13.59 7.06 -1.41
CA PHE A 37 14.36 7.58 -0.28
C PHE A 37 15.69 8.21 -0.68
N GLU A 38 16.33 7.70 -1.73
CA GLU A 38 17.56 8.27 -2.26
C GLU A 38 17.34 9.63 -2.95
N THR A 39 16.23 9.78 -3.68
CA THR A 39 16.02 10.96 -4.54
C THR A 39 15.11 12.00 -3.91
N SER A 40 14.08 11.59 -3.16
CA SER A 40 12.99 12.46 -2.69
C SER A 40 13.03 12.71 -1.18
N ALA A 41 13.92 12.05 -0.45
CA ALA A 41 14.07 12.21 0.99
C ALA A 41 15.54 12.52 1.42
N PRO A 42 16.17 13.55 0.86
CA PRO A 42 17.59 13.81 1.10
C PRO A 42 17.92 14.16 2.57
N LYS A 43 16.92 14.59 3.36
CA LYS A 43 17.07 14.84 4.81
C LYS A 43 16.96 13.57 5.65
N GLY A 44 16.76 12.41 5.01
CA GLY A 44 16.58 11.15 5.70
C GLY A 44 15.19 10.97 6.35
N VAL A 45 14.98 9.78 6.90
CA VAL A 45 13.77 9.41 7.63
C VAL A 45 14.03 9.53 9.12
N THR A 46 13.21 10.30 9.80
CA THR A 46 13.20 10.42 11.26
C THR A 46 11.85 9.97 11.80
N PRO A 47 11.72 9.66 13.09
CA PRO A 47 10.41 9.33 13.67
C PRO A 47 9.34 10.39 13.37
N GLU A 48 9.71 11.70 13.44
CA GLU A 48 8.80 12.82 13.27
C GLU A 48 8.25 12.98 11.84
N ASN A 49 9.07 12.64 10.82
CA ASN A 49 8.68 12.76 9.42
C ASN A 49 8.23 11.44 8.77
N ALA A 50 8.34 10.32 9.47
CA ALA A 50 8.08 8.98 8.95
C ALA A 50 6.68 8.85 8.33
N TRP A 51 5.64 9.41 8.96
CA TRP A 51 4.27 9.37 8.48
C TRP A 51 4.08 10.14 7.15
N LYS A 52 4.83 11.24 6.93
CA LYS A 52 4.81 12.00 5.67
C LYS A 52 5.28 11.13 4.50
N HIS A 53 6.33 10.34 4.70
CA HIS A 53 6.84 9.41 3.68
C HIS A 53 5.86 8.27 3.39
N VAL A 54 5.18 7.72 4.41
CA VAL A 54 4.15 6.70 4.22
C VAL A 54 3.01 7.25 3.36
N TYR A 55 2.54 8.45 3.63
CA TYR A 55 1.45 9.06 2.85
C TYR A 55 1.87 9.44 1.43
N ARG A 56 3.06 9.99 1.23
CA ARG A 56 3.56 10.28 -0.12
C ARG A 56 3.68 9.02 -0.97
N LEU A 57 4.08 7.91 -0.39
CA LEU A 57 4.26 6.66 -1.11
C LEU A 57 2.93 5.95 -1.43
N LEU A 58 1.94 5.97 -0.52
CA LEU A 58 0.80 5.06 -0.55
C LEU A 58 -0.58 5.72 -0.55
N LEU A 59 -0.72 6.95 -0.06
CA LEU A 59 -2.00 7.63 -0.08
C LEU A 59 -2.37 7.97 -1.52
N TRP A 60 -3.62 7.78 -1.89
CA TRP A 60 -4.06 8.08 -3.25
C TRP A 60 -5.22 9.07 -3.30
N SER A 61 -5.32 9.83 -4.40
CA SER A 61 -6.49 10.61 -4.76
C SER A 61 -7.26 9.88 -5.86
N ASP A 62 -8.54 9.57 -5.61
CA ASP A 62 -9.45 9.04 -6.61
C ASP A 62 -10.27 10.20 -7.19
N PRO A 63 -10.23 10.45 -8.52
CA PRO A 63 -10.96 11.54 -9.13
C PRO A 63 -12.48 11.48 -8.93
N THR A 64 -13.03 10.29 -8.68
CA THR A 64 -14.48 10.09 -8.53
C THR A 64 -14.94 10.18 -7.08
N THR A 65 -14.10 9.78 -6.12
CA THR A 65 -14.45 9.69 -4.70
C THR A 65 -13.64 10.64 -3.81
N GLY A 66 -12.67 11.34 -4.37
CA GLY A 66 -11.77 12.23 -3.64
C GLY A 66 -10.63 11.48 -2.96
N LEU A 67 -10.08 12.05 -1.87
CA LEU A 67 -8.93 11.48 -1.17
C LEU A 67 -9.30 10.15 -0.49
N ALA A 68 -8.70 9.06 -0.95
CA ALA A 68 -8.95 7.73 -0.46
C ALA A 68 -8.04 7.38 0.72
N HIS A 69 -8.49 7.62 1.93
CA HIS A 69 -7.88 7.12 3.16
C HIS A 69 -8.40 5.73 3.54
N CYS A 70 -9.63 5.38 3.08
CA CYS A 70 -10.26 4.08 3.22
C CYS A 70 -10.77 3.61 1.86
N TYR A 71 -10.07 2.70 1.20
CA TYR A 71 -10.38 2.26 -0.16
C TYR A 71 -11.64 1.37 -0.28
N GLU A 72 -12.21 0.92 0.84
CA GLU A 72 -13.41 0.07 0.82
C GLU A 72 -14.70 0.86 0.72
N SER A 73 -14.67 2.19 0.85
CA SER A 73 -15.90 2.91 1.03
C SER A 73 -16.18 3.89 -0.10
N ASP A 74 -17.25 3.62 -0.79
CA ASP A 74 -18.08 4.59 -1.48
C ASP A 74 -18.70 5.66 -0.54
N LYS A 75 -18.42 5.57 0.76
CA LYS A 75 -18.87 6.51 1.80
C LYS A 75 -18.28 7.90 1.67
N SER A 76 -17.12 8.03 1.02
CA SER A 76 -16.45 9.32 0.76
C SER A 76 -16.99 10.08 -0.44
N GLN A 77 -17.93 9.52 -1.19
CA GLN A 77 -18.53 10.17 -2.34
C GLN A 77 -19.37 11.40 -1.93
N PRO A 78 -19.50 12.41 -2.80
CA PRO A 78 -20.40 13.53 -2.59
C PRO A 78 -21.80 13.10 -2.17
N GLY A 79 -22.35 13.72 -1.14
CA GLY A 79 -23.65 13.37 -0.57
C GLY A 79 -23.64 12.22 0.43
N LYS A 80 -22.50 11.56 0.67
CA LYS A 80 -22.35 10.54 1.70
C LYS A 80 -21.79 11.10 3.01
N PRO A 81 -22.06 10.44 4.16
CA PRO A 81 -21.67 10.98 5.49
C PRO A 81 -20.16 11.22 5.66
N TRP A 82 -19.34 10.48 4.93
CA TRP A 82 -17.87 10.60 5.03
C TRP A 82 -17.25 11.64 4.10
N TYR A 83 -18.05 12.26 3.24
CA TYR A 83 -17.52 13.25 2.30
C TYR A 83 -16.88 14.45 3.03
N SER A 84 -17.57 15.02 4.02
CA SER A 84 -17.02 16.12 4.83
C SER A 84 -15.77 15.72 5.61
N ARG A 85 -15.71 14.48 6.10
CA ARG A 85 -14.54 13.94 6.79
C ARG A 85 -13.36 13.75 5.84
N SER A 86 -13.64 13.32 4.62
CA SER A 86 -12.63 13.22 3.56
C SER A 86 -12.06 14.59 3.21
N LEU A 87 -12.90 15.62 3.13
CA LEU A 87 -12.45 17.01 2.91
C LEU A 87 -11.61 17.54 4.08
N ALA A 88 -12.02 17.30 5.32
CA ALA A 88 -11.25 17.69 6.50
C ALA A 88 -9.89 16.97 6.58
N PHE A 89 -9.86 15.70 6.21
CA PHE A 89 -8.60 14.97 6.08
C PHE A 89 -7.74 15.50 4.93
N HIS A 90 -8.35 15.87 3.81
CA HIS A 90 -7.66 16.50 2.68
C HIS A 90 -6.96 17.80 3.11
N ASP A 91 -7.69 18.69 3.79
CA ASP A 91 -7.15 19.94 4.31
C ASP A 91 -5.98 19.71 5.28
N TRP A 92 -6.16 18.78 6.22
CA TRP A 92 -5.12 18.39 7.16
C TRP A 92 -3.86 17.86 6.48
N ILE A 93 -3.99 16.97 5.49
CA ILE A 93 -2.83 16.38 4.79
C ILE A 93 -2.09 17.40 3.94
N CYS A 94 -2.80 18.31 3.28
CA CYS A 94 -2.19 19.41 2.53
C CYS A 94 -1.31 20.28 3.45
N SER A 95 -1.85 20.68 4.60
CA SER A 95 -1.09 21.41 5.61
C SER A 95 0.10 20.61 6.13
N GLY A 96 -0.09 19.32 6.43
CA GLY A 96 0.97 18.44 6.94
C GLY A 96 2.09 18.16 5.96
N LEU A 97 1.79 18.06 4.68
CA LEU A 97 2.78 17.86 3.60
C LEU A 97 3.33 19.19 3.05
N GLU A 98 2.76 20.34 3.48
CA GLU A 98 3.13 21.68 3.01
C GLU A 98 2.92 21.85 1.50
N VAL A 99 1.75 21.39 1.00
CA VAL A 99 1.39 21.43 -0.41
C VAL A 99 0.01 22.07 -0.61
N GLU A 100 -0.18 22.74 -1.73
CA GLU A 100 -1.50 23.27 -2.09
C GLU A 100 -2.47 22.14 -2.45
N PRO A 101 -3.77 22.29 -2.17
CA PRO A 101 -4.77 21.25 -2.50
C PRO A 101 -4.77 20.81 -3.97
N SER A 102 -4.51 21.73 -4.89
CA SER A 102 -4.42 21.44 -6.33
C SER A 102 -3.21 20.58 -6.71
N GLU A 103 -2.15 20.61 -5.90
CA GLU A 103 -0.90 19.90 -6.15
C GLU A 103 -0.83 18.56 -5.43
N LEU A 104 -1.72 18.32 -4.46
CA LEU A 104 -1.67 17.12 -3.61
C LEU A 104 -1.60 15.81 -4.41
N ALA A 105 -2.37 15.70 -5.49
CA ALA A 105 -2.41 14.50 -6.33
C ALA A 105 -1.05 14.14 -6.96
N HIS A 106 -0.15 15.13 -7.11
CA HIS A 106 1.21 14.92 -7.63
C HIS A 106 2.21 14.53 -6.53
N GLU A 107 1.87 14.81 -5.28
CA GLU A 107 2.74 14.58 -4.10
C GLU A 107 2.47 13.24 -3.39
N ILE A 108 1.41 12.54 -3.76
CA ILE A 108 0.99 11.27 -3.16
C ILE A 108 0.93 10.15 -4.19
N ASP A 109 0.67 8.91 -3.75
CA ASP A 109 0.53 7.72 -4.62
C ASP A 109 1.79 7.39 -5.45
N TRP A 110 2.94 7.86 -4.97
CA TRP A 110 4.20 7.79 -5.70
C TRP A 110 4.55 6.35 -6.12
N LEU A 111 4.40 5.40 -5.20
CA LEU A 111 4.78 4.00 -5.47
C LEU A 111 3.93 3.40 -6.60
N PHE A 112 2.62 3.61 -6.58
CA PHE A 112 1.73 3.09 -7.61
C PHE A 112 1.99 3.74 -8.97
N ILE A 113 2.21 5.05 -9.00
CA ILE A 113 2.52 5.80 -10.22
C ILE A 113 3.80 5.24 -10.87
N LYS A 114 4.85 4.98 -10.08
CA LYS A 114 6.11 4.43 -10.59
C LYS A 114 5.99 2.98 -11.02
N VAL A 115 5.27 2.15 -10.27
CA VAL A 115 4.97 0.76 -10.69
C VAL A 115 4.19 0.74 -12.01
N CYS A 116 3.22 1.64 -12.19
CA CYS A 116 2.46 1.75 -13.44
C CYS A 116 3.33 2.21 -14.61
N ALA A 117 4.29 3.11 -14.37
CA ALA A 117 5.25 3.51 -15.40
C ALA A 117 6.13 2.33 -15.85
N ASP A 118 6.69 1.59 -14.89
CA ASP A 118 7.48 0.37 -15.18
C ASP A 118 6.65 -0.69 -15.92
N LEU A 119 5.38 -0.87 -15.51
CA LEU A 119 4.46 -1.79 -16.18
C LEU A 119 4.20 -1.36 -17.63
N SER A 120 3.93 -0.08 -17.85
CA SER A 120 3.66 0.44 -19.20
C SER A 120 4.85 0.24 -20.13
N GLU A 121 6.05 0.50 -19.65
CA GLU A 121 7.27 0.27 -20.40
C GLU A 121 7.50 -1.22 -20.71
N ALA A 122 7.27 -2.10 -19.72
CA ALA A 122 7.36 -3.53 -19.91
C ALA A 122 6.33 -4.06 -20.92
N MET A 123 5.10 -3.50 -20.90
CA MET A 123 4.05 -3.84 -21.86
C MET A 123 4.41 -3.42 -23.27
N LEU A 124 4.91 -2.20 -23.47
CA LEU A 124 5.36 -1.73 -24.79
C LEU A 124 6.45 -2.64 -25.37
N ARG A 125 7.45 -3.02 -24.55
CA ARG A 125 8.49 -3.97 -24.99
C ARG A 125 7.92 -5.34 -25.34
N LYS A 126 6.95 -5.85 -24.57
CA LYS A 126 6.27 -7.12 -24.84
C LYS A 126 5.44 -7.05 -26.12
N GLU A 127 4.67 -5.97 -26.31
CA GLU A 127 3.84 -5.76 -27.50
C GLU A 127 4.69 -5.67 -28.78
N ALA A 128 5.83 -4.97 -28.76
CA ALA A 128 6.74 -4.91 -29.88
C ALA A 128 7.24 -6.30 -30.29
N LYS A 129 7.68 -7.11 -29.31
CA LYS A 129 8.12 -8.51 -29.58
C LYS A 129 6.98 -9.36 -30.12
N LEU A 130 5.77 -9.22 -29.59
CA LEU A 130 4.60 -9.96 -30.05
C LEU A 130 4.17 -9.54 -31.46
N ALA A 131 4.23 -8.25 -31.79
CA ALA A 131 3.93 -7.73 -33.10
C ALA A 131 4.88 -8.31 -34.18
N GLU A 132 6.19 -8.34 -33.90
CA GLU A 132 7.17 -8.98 -34.79
C GLU A 132 6.92 -10.47 -34.96
N ALA A 133 6.55 -11.17 -33.90
CA ALA A 133 6.22 -12.60 -33.98
C ALA A 133 4.92 -12.84 -34.75
N ALA A 134 3.90 -12.02 -34.50
CA ALA A 134 2.60 -12.09 -35.17
C ALA A 134 2.74 -11.84 -36.68
N GLU A 135 3.52 -10.84 -37.08
CA GLU A 135 3.76 -10.55 -38.50
C GLU A 135 4.41 -11.74 -39.19
N ARG A 136 5.44 -12.34 -38.60
CA ARG A 136 6.07 -13.57 -39.15
C ARG A 136 5.08 -14.73 -39.26
N GLN A 137 4.17 -14.89 -38.31
CA GLN A 137 3.17 -15.95 -38.30
C GLN A 137 2.04 -15.69 -39.29
N ARG A 138 1.70 -14.43 -39.58
CA ARG A 138 0.64 -14.02 -40.51
C ARG A 138 1.02 -14.14 -41.99
N GLN A 139 2.28 -13.99 -42.31
CA GLN A 139 2.75 -14.01 -43.70
C GLN A 139 2.15 -15.13 -44.55
N PRO A 140 2.12 -16.41 -44.10
CA PRO A 140 1.53 -17.48 -44.86
C PRO A 140 0.00 -17.43 -45.05
N PHE A 141 -0.67 -16.58 -44.26
CA PHE A 141 -2.13 -16.45 -44.24
C PHE A 141 -2.62 -15.08 -44.70
N SER A 142 -1.73 -14.26 -45.22
CA SER A 142 -2.06 -12.95 -45.75
C SER A 142 -3.17 -13.00 -46.80
N GLY A 143 -4.12 -12.09 -46.73
CA GLY A 143 -5.25 -11.99 -47.66
C GLY A 143 -6.40 -12.98 -47.43
N ARG A 144 -6.38 -13.81 -46.40
CA ARG A 144 -7.45 -14.76 -46.09
C ARG A 144 -8.61 -14.23 -45.26
N GLY A 145 -8.57 -12.97 -44.83
CA GLY A 145 -9.66 -12.30 -44.08
C GLY A 145 -9.93 -12.84 -42.69
N PHE A 146 -8.93 -13.45 -42.02
CA PHE A 146 -9.08 -13.85 -40.61
C PHE A 146 -9.27 -12.63 -39.71
N PRO A 147 -10.16 -12.71 -38.68
CA PRO A 147 -10.37 -11.62 -37.73
C PRO A 147 -9.10 -11.34 -36.92
N GLU A 148 -8.93 -10.09 -36.51
CA GLU A 148 -7.83 -9.68 -35.63
C GLU A 148 -7.98 -10.27 -34.23
N PRO A 149 -6.97 -10.98 -33.70
CA PRO A 149 -7.03 -11.50 -32.36
C PRO A 149 -7.07 -10.38 -31.31
N GLY A 150 -7.80 -10.60 -30.22
CA GLY A 150 -7.91 -9.66 -29.09
C GLY A 150 -8.90 -8.51 -29.30
N ALA A 151 -9.69 -8.55 -30.36
CA ALA A 151 -10.84 -7.65 -30.50
C ALA A 151 -11.87 -7.93 -29.40
N ASP A 152 -12.39 -6.86 -28.79
CA ASP A 152 -13.51 -6.90 -27.86
C ASP A 152 -14.62 -6.01 -28.44
N PRO A 153 -15.50 -6.58 -29.28
CA PRO A 153 -16.48 -5.81 -30.01
C PRO A 153 -17.53 -5.17 -29.09
N GLU A 154 -17.87 -5.81 -27.97
CA GLU A 154 -18.83 -5.31 -27.02
C GLU A 154 -18.32 -4.04 -26.30
N LEU A 155 -17.09 -4.09 -25.76
CA LEU A 155 -16.48 -2.93 -25.12
C LEU A 155 -16.21 -1.81 -26.15
N ALA A 156 -15.79 -2.16 -27.37
CA ALA A 156 -15.59 -1.18 -28.45
C ALA A 156 -16.90 -0.44 -28.77
N GLN A 157 -18.01 -1.17 -28.86
CA GLN A 157 -19.33 -0.59 -29.13
C GLN A 157 -19.76 0.36 -28.01
N ILE A 158 -19.59 -0.03 -26.74
CA ILE A 158 -19.93 0.80 -25.57
C ILE A 158 -19.14 2.13 -25.62
N ILE A 159 -17.85 2.08 -25.91
CA ILE A 159 -16.99 3.26 -26.00
C ILE A 159 -17.40 4.13 -27.17
N GLU A 160 -17.65 3.54 -28.34
CA GLU A 160 -18.09 4.23 -29.53
C GLU A 160 -19.42 4.96 -29.31
N ASP A 161 -20.43 4.27 -28.80
CA ASP A 161 -21.73 4.85 -28.52
C ASP A 161 -21.67 6.00 -27.51
N SER A 162 -20.77 5.90 -26.53
CA SER A 162 -20.56 6.92 -25.51
C SER A 162 -19.88 8.18 -26.06
N LEU A 163 -18.96 8.04 -27.02
CA LEU A 163 -18.17 9.15 -27.55
C LEU A 163 -18.75 9.76 -28.83
N LYS A 164 -19.47 8.99 -29.63
CA LYS A 164 -20.04 9.40 -30.92
C LYS A 164 -20.82 10.75 -30.90
N PRO A 165 -21.64 11.05 -29.84
CA PRO A 165 -22.34 12.34 -29.75
C PRO A 165 -21.42 13.57 -29.65
N TYR A 166 -20.18 13.39 -29.25
CA TYR A 166 -19.23 14.47 -28.99
C TYR A 166 -18.12 14.58 -30.03
N MET A 167 -18.15 13.74 -31.06
CA MET A 167 -17.10 13.65 -32.05
C MET A 167 -17.50 14.37 -33.36
N THR A 168 -16.54 15.07 -33.95
CA THR A 168 -16.73 15.75 -35.25
C THR A 168 -16.41 14.87 -36.45
N GLY A 169 -15.87 13.67 -36.23
CA GLY A 169 -15.55 12.69 -37.27
C GLY A 169 -15.41 11.30 -36.66
N GLU A 170 -15.56 10.26 -37.48
CA GLU A 170 -15.50 8.88 -37.04
C GLU A 170 -14.02 8.37 -37.03
N PRO A 171 -13.45 7.96 -35.88
CA PRO A 171 -12.12 7.38 -35.83
C PRO A 171 -12.05 6.06 -36.61
N SER A 172 -10.87 5.74 -37.08
CA SER A 172 -10.64 4.44 -37.71
C SER A 172 -10.80 3.30 -36.68
N GLU A 173 -11.12 2.10 -37.17
CA GLU A 173 -11.23 0.88 -36.37
C GLU A 173 -9.96 0.61 -35.53
N VAL A 174 -8.78 0.96 -36.05
CA VAL A 174 -7.50 0.86 -35.33
C VAL A 174 -7.49 1.74 -34.07
N VAL A 175 -8.03 2.95 -34.15
CA VAL A 175 -8.12 3.87 -33.00
C VAL A 175 -9.09 3.33 -31.96
N TRP A 176 -10.26 2.86 -32.37
CA TRP A 176 -11.23 2.25 -31.47
C TRP A 176 -10.67 1.04 -30.71
N ARG A 177 -9.96 0.17 -31.43
CA ARG A 177 -9.27 -0.99 -30.84
C ARG A 177 -8.23 -0.55 -29.80
N ALA A 178 -7.42 0.46 -30.13
CA ALA A 178 -6.40 0.98 -29.20
C ALA A 178 -7.02 1.59 -27.93
N VAL A 179 -8.12 2.35 -28.06
CA VAL A 179 -8.85 2.91 -26.91
C VAL A 179 -9.43 1.81 -26.04
N THR A 180 -10.12 0.85 -26.63
CA THR A 180 -10.68 -0.32 -25.93
C THR A 180 -9.61 -1.06 -25.12
N GLN A 181 -8.47 -1.31 -25.73
CA GLN A 181 -7.35 -1.99 -25.07
C GLN A 181 -6.81 -1.18 -23.91
N LYS A 182 -6.67 0.14 -24.04
CA LYS A 182 -6.24 1.02 -22.93
C LYS A 182 -7.24 1.05 -21.78
N VAL A 183 -8.55 1.09 -22.06
CA VAL A 183 -9.59 1.03 -21.02
C VAL A 183 -9.52 -0.29 -20.25
N ARG A 184 -9.38 -1.42 -20.95
CA ARG A 184 -9.19 -2.75 -20.31
C ARG A 184 -7.94 -2.79 -19.42
N GLN A 185 -6.84 -2.25 -19.91
CA GLN A 185 -5.60 -2.15 -19.13
C GLN A 185 -5.78 -1.29 -17.88
N PHE A 186 -6.42 -0.14 -18.00
CA PHE A 186 -6.72 0.73 -16.88
C PHE A 186 -7.55 0.01 -15.80
N LEU A 187 -8.65 -0.65 -16.17
CA LEU A 187 -9.50 -1.40 -15.26
C LEU A 187 -8.73 -2.52 -14.52
N ALA A 188 -7.89 -3.25 -15.25
CA ALA A 188 -7.05 -4.29 -14.65
C ALA A 188 -6.04 -3.72 -13.64
N VAL A 189 -5.45 -2.57 -13.95
CA VAL A 189 -4.47 -1.89 -13.10
C VAL A 189 -5.13 -1.34 -11.82
N GLN A 190 -6.35 -0.79 -11.90
CA GLN A 190 -7.07 -0.30 -10.72
C GLN A 190 -7.33 -1.41 -9.69
N ASN A 191 -7.63 -2.61 -10.14
CA ASN A 191 -7.76 -3.76 -9.23
C ASN A 191 -6.42 -4.13 -8.56
N LYS A 192 -5.30 -3.98 -9.27
CA LYS A 192 -3.96 -4.23 -8.70
C LYS A 192 -3.56 -3.17 -7.66
N ARG A 193 -4.05 -1.93 -7.74
CA ARG A 193 -3.78 -0.88 -6.75
C ARG A 193 -4.17 -1.32 -5.33
N LYS A 194 -5.34 -1.93 -5.16
CA LYS A 194 -5.80 -2.41 -3.85
C LYS A 194 -4.86 -3.44 -3.23
N ASN A 195 -4.34 -4.35 -4.05
CA ASN A 195 -3.37 -5.34 -3.59
C ASN A 195 -2.01 -4.70 -3.29
N LEU A 196 -1.58 -3.76 -4.14
CA LEU A 196 -0.32 -3.03 -3.93
C LEU A 196 -0.34 -2.23 -2.63
N VAL A 197 -1.45 -1.59 -2.27
CA VAL A 197 -1.55 -0.88 -0.99
C VAL A 197 -1.35 -1.85 0.19
N GLY A 198 -1.89 -3.06 0.13
CA GLY A 198 -1.69 -4.08 1.18
C GLY A 198 -0.22 -4.46 1.35
N GLU A 199 0.35 -5.10 0.33
CA GLU A 199 1.74 -5.58 0.37
C GLU A 199 2.77 -4.42 0.37
N GLY A 200 2.48 -3.34 -0.36
CA GLY A 200 3.34 -2.15 -0.39
C GLY A 200 3.39 -1.44 0.96
N PHE A 201 2.33 -1.53 1.77
CA PHE A 201 2.34 -0.98 3.12
C PHE A 201 3.34 -1.70 4.03
N GLU A 202 3.41 -3.04 3.93
CA GLU A 202 4.41 -3.83 4.66
C GLU A 202 5.82 -3.46 4.22
N ASP A 203 6.06 -3.32 2.90
CA ASP A 203 7.36 -2.94 2.34
C ASP A 203 7.76 -1.52 2.78
N VAL A 204 6.86 -0.54 2.65
CA VAL A 204 7.12 0.86 3.07
C VAL A 204 7.37 0.95 4.56
N LEU A 205 6.54 0.28 5.38
CA LEU A 205 6.71 0.29 6.84
C LEU A 205 8.07 -0.30 7.24
N SER A 206 8.47 -1.42 6.63
CA SER A 206 9.78 -2.04 6.85
C SER A 206 10.93 -1.06 6.56
N GLN A 207 10.86 -0.37 5.43
CA GLN A 207 11.88 0.58 5.00
C GLN A 207 11.91 1.85 5.89
N VAL A 208 10.73 2.33 6.31
CA VAL A 208 10.63 3.47 7.24
C VAL A 208 11.21 3.13 8.60
N VAL A 209 10.84 1.96 9.17
CA VAL A 209 11.37 1.50 10.47
C VAL A 209 12.89 1.35 10.40
N ARG A 210 13.42 0.74 9.34
CA ARG A 210 14.86 0.54 9.16
C ARG A 210 15.62 1.86 9.15
N ARG A 211 15.12 2.86 8.43
CA ARG A 211 15.76 4.16 8.30
C ARG A 211 15.63 5.03 9.53
N ALA A 212 14.45 5.04 10.16
CA ALA A 212 14.19 5.86 11.35
C ALA A 212 14.91 5.32 12.61
N CYS A 213 15.07 4.01 12.73
CA CYS A 213 15.64 3.39 13.93
C CYS A 213 17.08 2.92 13.77
N GLY A 214 17.76 3.17 12.63
CA GLY A 214 19.15 2.75 12.40
C GLY A 214 19.33 1.23 12.45
N GLY A 215 18.34 0.46 11.98
CA GLY A 215 18.35 -1.00 12.08
C GLY A 215 19.50 -1.64 11.34
N GLN A 216 20.20 -2.58 11.98
CA GLN A 216 21.19 -3.42 11.32
C GLN A 216 20.51 -4.33 10.28
N GLU A 217 21.27 -4.68 9.24
CA GLU A 217 20.80 -5.62 8.23
C GLU A 217 20.43 -6.96 8.89
N GLY A 218 19.24 -7.50 8.58
CA GLY A 218 18.70 -8.72 9.19
C GLY A 218 17.93 -8.53 10.49
N SER A 219 17.90 -7.33 11.09
CA SER A 219 17.10 -7.05 12.28
C SER A 219 15.61 -6.85 11.99
N ILE A 220 15.24 -6.66 10.71
CA ILE A 220 13.86 -6.44 10.26
C ILE A 220 13.54 -7.42 9.14
N LEU A 221 12.58 -8.31 9.38
CA LEU A 221 12.09 -9.31 8.45
C LEU A 221 10.70 -8.93 7.97
N THR A 222 10.46 -8.99 6.66
CA THR A 222 9.16 -8.69 6.03
C THR A 222 8.60 -9.96 5.43
N ARG A 223 7.34 -10.29 5.73
CA ARG A 223 6.65 -11.52 5.26
C ARG A 223 7.44 -12.81 5.55
N ALA A 224 8.18 -12.82 6.66
CA ALA A 224 8.92 -13.98 7.10
C ALA A 224 7.98 -15.08 7.64
N LEU A 225 8.41 -16.31 7.49
CA LEU A 225 7.74 -17.42 8.14
C LEU A 225 8.02 -17.34 9.64
N LEU A 226 7.02 -17.65 10.46
CA LEU A 226 7.13 -17.48 11.92
C LEU A 226 8.36 -18.17 12.52
N TYR A 227 8.71 -19.37 12.04
CA TYR A 227 9.88 -20.12 12.52
C TYR A 227 11.24 -19.56 12.04
N GLU A 228 11.26 -18.63 11.10
CA GLU A 228 12.47 -17.90 10.72
C GLU A 228 12.82 -16.80 11.70
N ILE A 229 11.88 -16.46 12.60
CA ILE A 229 12.07 -15.48 13.65
C ILE A 229 12.71 -16.19 14.84
N PRO A 230 13.85 -15.73 15.37
CA PRO A 230 14.52 -16.35 16.50
C PRO A 230 13.58 -16.55 17.69
N GLY A 231 13.54 -17.77 18.23
CA GLY A 231 12.73 -18.14 19.38
C GLY A 231 11.30 -18.57 19.07
N PHE A 232 10.95 -18.73 17.79
CA PHE A 232 9.69 -19.34 17.39
C PHE A 232 9.94 -20.71 16.74
N ASN A 233 9.18 -21.71 17.14
CA ASN A 233 9.25 -23.05 16.58
C ASN A 233 8.39 -23.18 15.32
N ARG A 234 8.78 -24.14 14.48
CA ARG A 234 7.95 -24.54 13.35
C ARG A 234 6.66 -25.21 13.85
N ALA A 235 5.52 -24.80 13.29
CA ALA A 235 4.26 -25.51 13.54
C ALA A 235 4.36 -26.97 13.03
N LYS A 236 3.57 -27.89 13.62
CA LYS A 236 3.55 -29.30 13.20
C LYS A 236 3.29 -29.41 11.69
N GLU A 237 3.93 -30.39 11.04
CA GLU A 237 4.08 -30.60 9.60
C GLU A 237 2.82 -30.47 8.69
N ARG A 238 1.63 -30.34 9.24
CA ARG A 238 0.36 -30.23 8.49
C ARG A 238 -0.35 -28.88 8.61
N ALA A 239 0.19 -27.93 9.36
CA ALA A 239 -0.40 -26.60 9.48
C ALA A 239 0.09 -25.70 8.32
N LYS A 240 -0.81 -24.88 7.77
CA LYS A 240 -0.44 -23.82 6.83
C LYS A 240 0.59 -22.91 7.51
N GLU A 241 1.74 -22.74 6.88
CA GLU A 241 2.79 -21.89 7.43
C GLU A 241 2.32 -20.43 7.51
N ASN A 242 2.36 -19.86 8.72
CA ASN A 242 2.00 -18.47 8.95
C ASN A 242 3.16 -17.54 8.62
N LYS A 243 2.86 -16.52 7.83
CA LYS A 243 3.75 -15.41 7.54
C LYS A 243 3.40 -14.24 8.43
N VAL A 244 4.43 -13.63 9.01
CA VAL A 244 4.33 -12.40 9.78
C VAL A 244 4.54 -11.22 8.85
N ASP A 245 3.69 -10.21 8.89
CA ASP A 245 3.80 -9.04 8.01
C ASP A 245 5.16 -8.33 8.19
N LEU A 246 5.57 -8.11 9.45
CA LEU A 246 6.86 -7.56 9.81
C LEU A 246 7.33 -8.11 11.17
N ALA A 247 8.59 -8.48 11.30
CA ALA A 247 9.22 -8.79 12.56
C ALA A 247 10.45 -7.91 12.78
N ILE A 248 10.56 -7.33 13.98
CA ILE A 248 11.72 -6.53 14.40
C ILE A 248 12.43 -7.31 15.49
N ILE A 249 13.68 -7.69 15.24
CA ILE A 249 14.50 -8.52 16.11
C ILE A 249 15.55 -7.61 16.75
N ARG A 250 15.53 -7.56 18.09
CA ARG A 250 16.51 -6.83 18.90
C ARG A 250 17.10 -7.77 19.95
N PRO A 251 18.24 -7.44 20.55
CA PRO A 251 18.90 -8.33 21.52
C PRO A 251 18.00 -8.72 22.69
N THR A 252 17.13 -7.82 23.14
CA THR A 252 16.28 -8.00 24.34
C THR A 252 14.81 -8.21 24.03
N MET A 253 14.37 -7.94 22.79
CA MET A 253 12.95 -7.94 22.44
C MET A 253 12.70 -8.32 20.98
N ARG A 254 11.68 -9.12 20.78
CA ARG A 254 11.11 -9.42 19.46
C ARG A 254 9.78 -8.72 19.34
N THR A 255 9.59 -7.98 18.27
CA THR A 255 8.31 -7.31 18.00
C THR A 255 7.71 -7.93 16.75
N ILE A 256 6.55 -8.54 16.89
CA ILE A 256 5.74 -9.06 15.80
C ILE A 256 4.71 -7.99 15.43
N VAL A 257 4.70 -7.60 14.18
CA VAL A 257 3.84 -6.54 13.68
C VAL A 257 2.86 -7.11 12.66
N THR A 258 1.57 -6.87 12.87
CA THR A 258 0.57 -7.01 11.83
C THR A 258 0.27 -5.61 11.25
N ALA A 259 0.41 -5.48 9.94
CA ALA A 259 0.28 -4.22 9.23
C ALA A 259 -0.88 -4.28 8.25
N LYS A 260 -1.92 -3.46 8.47
CA LYS A 260 -3.08 -3.39 7.58
C LYS A 260 -3.43 -1.93 7.31
N TRP A 261 -3.35 -1.52 6.05
CA TRP A 261 -3.73 -0.16 5.65
C TRP A 261 -5.12 0.19 6.13
N SER A 262 -6.08 -0.68 5.85
CA SER A 262 -7.40 -0.65 6.46
C SER A 262 -7.86 -2.06 6.87
N VAL A 263 -8.80 -2.14 7.80
CA VAL A 263 -9.23 -3.41 8.41
C VAL A 263 -10.61 -3.80 7.90
N ARG A 264 -10.69 -4.92 7.17
CA ARG A 264 -11.97 -5.51 6.81
C ARG A 264 -12.54 -6.30 8.00
N ALA A 265 -13.85 -6.31 8.15
CA ALA A 265 -14.52 -7.00 9.25
C ALA A 265 -14.19 -8.52 9.31
N ASP A 266 -13.95 -9.15 8.15
CA ASP A 266 -13.54 -10.55 8.07
C ASP A 266 -12.11 -10.77 8.56
N ARG A 267 -11.23 -9.77 8.45
CA ARG A 267 -9.84 -9.81 8.90
C ARG A 267 -9.68 -9.63 10.40
N GLU A 268 -10.55 -8.86 11.04
CA GLU A 268 -10.54 -8.70 12.50
C GLU A 268 -10.61 -10.04 13.24
N LYS A 269 -11.33 -11.01 12.69
CA LYS A 269 -11.47 -12.35 13.28
C LYS A 269 -10.19 -13.20 13.19
N GLN A 270 -9.23 -12.80 12.39
CA GLN A 270 -7.95 -13.50 12.21
C GLN A 270 -6.95 -13.16 13.32
N PHE A 271 -6.98 -11.94 13.86
CA PHE A 271 -6.02 -11.50 14.88
C PHE A 271 -5.93 -12.39 16.12
N PRO A 272 -7.05 -12.82 16.75
CA PRO A 272 -6.97 -13.72 17.90
C PRO A 272 -6.37 -15.09 17.55
N THR A 273 -6.65 -15.61 16.35
CA THR A 273 -6.10 -16.88 15.87
C THR A 273 -4.61 -16.78 15.64
N GLU A 274 -4.16 -15.73 14.92
CA GLU A 274 -2.75 -15.47 14.67
C GLU A 274 -1.97 -15.28 16.00
N TYR A 275 -2.51 -14.50 16.92
CA TYR A 275 -1.88 -14.29 18.23
C TYR A 275 -1.75 -15.56 19.05
N ALA A 276 -2.79 -16.40 19.06
CA ALA A 276 -2.72 -17.72 19.74
C ALA A 276 -1.64 -18.61 19.10
N GLU A 277 -1.48 -18.57 17.79
CA GLU A 277 -0.42 -19.32 17.09
C GLU A 277 0.97 -18.79 17.46
N TYR A 278 1.15 -17.46 17.57
CA TYR A 278 2.42 -16.86 17.99
C TYR A 278 2.80 -17.28 19.41
N ILE A 279 1.83 -17.26 20.36
CA ILE A 279 2.06 -17.71 21.74
C ILE A 279 2.45 -19.20 21.76
N ASN A 280 1.76 -20.04 20.98
CA ASN A 280 2.02 -21.47 20.96
C ASN A 280 3.34 -21.85 20.28
N ALA A 281 3.82 -21.03 19.34
CA ALA A 281 5.08 -21.25 18.65
C ALA A 281 6.29 -20.70 19.40
N GLU A 282 6.09 -19.81 20.37
CA GLU A 282 7.16 -19.24 21.18
C GLU A 282 7.79 -20.34 22.07
N SER A 283 9.10 -20.50 21.99
CA SER A 283 9.81 -21.64 22.60
C SER A 283 10.79 -21.27 23.71
N GLN A 284 11.11 -20.00 23.86
CA GLN A 284 12.13 -19.54 24.80
C GLN A 284 11.58 -19.03 26.13
N GLY A 285 10.25 -19.00 26.29
CA GLY A 285 9.61 -18.37 27.44
C GLY A 285 9.85 -16.86 27.53
N SER A 286 10.34 -16.26 26.45
CA SER A 286 10.64 -14.84 26.36
C SER A 286 9.46 -14.09 25.80
N LYS A 287 9.10 -12.97 26.43
CA LYS A 287 8.03 -12.11 25.91
C LYS A 287 8.40 -11.56 24.54
N PHE A 288 7.42 -11.53 23.65
CA PHE A 288 7.47 -10.73 22.43
C PHE A 288 6.38 -9.66 22.50
N GLN A 289 6.57 -8.57 21.80
CA GLN A 289 5.53 -7.55 21.63
C GLN A 289 4.70 -7.89 20.37
N TYR A 290 3.37 -7.77 20.49
CA TYR A 290 2.47 -7.86 19.35
C TYR A 290 1.88 -6.49 19.06
N VAL A 291 2.19 -5.95 17.88
CA VAL A 291 1.87 -4.58 17.49
C VAL A 291 0.98 -4.59 16.25
N PHE A 292 -0.07 -3.80 16.29
CA PHE A 292 -0.92 -3.56 15.14
C PHE A 292 -0.66 -2.17 14.57
N VAL A 293 -0.27 -2.08 13.29
CA VAL A 293 -0.01 -0.81 12.57
C VAL A 293 -1.04 -0.64 11.46
N THR A 294 -1.70 0.54 11.41
CA THR A 294 -2.80 0.76 10.48
C THR A 294 -2.96 2.22 10.06
N ASN A 295 -3.63 2.42 8.93
CA ASN A 295 -4.21 3.71 8.50
C ASN A 295 -5.74 3.66 8.52
N GLU A 296 -6.34 2.86 9.40
CA GLU A 296 -7.79 2.73 9.52
C GLU A 296 -8.43 4.01 10.08
N PHE A 297 -9.54 4.44 9.49
CA PHE A 297 -10.30 5.60 9.92
C PHE A 297 -11.69 5.25 10.47
N ASP A 298 -12.16 4.01 10.35
CA ASP A 298 -13.44 3.61 10.94
C ASP A 298 -13.31 3.54 12.48
N PRO A 299 -14.04 4.41 13.24
CA PRO A 299 -13.87 4.46 14.68
C PRO A 299 -14.27 3.17 15.38
N ALA A 300 -15.24 2.43 14.85
CA ALA A 300 -15.65 1.16 15.45
C ALA A 300 -14.56 0.09 15.30
N ARG A 301 -13.83 0.09 14.17
CA ARG A 301 -12.70 -0.82 13.94
C ARG A 301 -11.50 -0.44 14.80
N LEU A 302 -11.15 0.86 14.85
CA LEU A 302 -10.07 1.33 15.74
C LEU A 302 -10.38 1.05 17.21
N MET A 303 -11.60 1.31 17.66
CA MET A 303 -12.05 1.01 19.03
C MET A 303 -11.88 -0.48 19.34
N ARG A 304 -12.33 -1.36 18.44
CA ARG A 304 -12.18 -2.82 18.65
C ARG A 304 -10.71 -3.25 18.69
N ALA A 305 -9.87 -2.73 17.81
CA ALA A 305 -8.44 -3.02 17.83
C ALA A 305 -7.80 -2.62 19.16
N CYS A 306 -8.12 -1.44 19.68
CA CYS A 306 -7.62 -0.95 20.97
C CYS A 306 -8.15 -1.75 22.17
N ALA A 307 -9.36 -2.26 22.10
CA ALA A 307 -10.02 -2.99 23.19
C ALA A 307 -9.89 -4.52 23.11
N ASN A 308 -9.29 -5.06 22.05
CA ASN A 308 -9.22 -6.49 21.82
C ASN A 308 -8.42 -7.21 22.91
N LEU A 309 -9.04 -8.22 23.50
CA LEU A 309 -8.47 -8.99 24.64
C LEU A 309 -8.16 -10.42 24.21
N HIS A 310 -7.09 -10.95 24.78
CA HIS A 310 -6.79 -12.37 24.79
C HIS A 310 -6.53 -12.80 26.25
N SER A 311 -7.29 -13.77 26.74
CA SER A 311 -7.15 -14.28 28.12
C SER A 311 -7.11 -13.16 29.17
N ASN A 312 -8.02 -12.19 29.11
CA ASN A 312 -8.15 -11.02 30.00
C ASN A 312 -7.00 -9.99 29.93
N SER A 313 -6.07 -10.11 28.99
CA SER A 313 -5.03 -9.10 28.74
C SER A 313 -5.24 -8.47 27.36
N LEU A 314 -4.76 -7.25 27.16
CA LEU A 314 -4.77 -6.63 25.86
C LEU A 314 -3.97 -7.49 24.86
N MET A 315 -4.57 -7.81 23.73
CA MET A 315 -3.94 -8.64 22.70
C MET A 315 -2.77 -7.92 22.04
N PHE A 316 -2.97 -6.65 21.68
CA PHE A 316 -1.90 -5.82 21.12
C PHE A 316 -1.23 -5.01 22.25
N ASP A 317 0.09 -5.08 22.35
CA ASP A 317 0.87 -4.20 23.23
C ASP A 317 0.73 -2.74 22.78
N HIS A 318 0.75 -2.52 21.47
CA HIS A 318 0.52 -1.21 20.86
C HIS A 318 -0.42 -1.32 19.67
N VAL A 319 -1.36 -0.36 19.57
CA VAL A 319 -2.10 -0.07 18.36
C VAL A 319 -1.57 1.25 17.81
N VAL A 320 -1.02 1.19 16.61
CA VAL A 320 -0.28 2.30 15.99
C VAL A 320 -1.03 2.78 14.77
N HIS A 321 -1.47 4.02 14.76
CA HIS A 321 -1.97 4.69 13.57
C HIS A 321 -0.83 5.43 12.86
N ILE A 322 -0.86 5.54 11.54
CA ILE A 322 0.18 6.27 10.80
C ILE A 322 0.31 7.69 11.33
N ASN A 323 -0.80 8.38 11.52
CA ASN A 323 -0.83 9.63 12.28
C ASN A 323 -2.21 9.83 12.94
N PRO A 324 -2.34 9.76 14.30
CA PRO A 324 -3.62 9.93 14.98
C PRO A 324 -4.26 11.30 14.81
N ASP A 325 -3.49 12.35 14.51
CA ASP A 325 -4.03 13.69 14.27
C ASP A 325 -4.87 13.73 12.97
N ALA A 326 -4.60 12.84 12.03
CA ALA A 326 -5.46 12.63 10.87
C ALA A 326 -6.86 12.13 11.27
N VAL A 327 -6.95 11.28 12.29
CA VAL A 327 -8.23 10.82 12.85
C VAL A 327 -8.96 11.97 13.54
N ARG A 328 -8.24 12.79 14.31
CA ARG A 328 -8.81 14.00 14.93
C ARG A 328 -9.30 14.99 13.88
N ALA A 329 -8.55 15.21 12.81
CA ALA A 329 -8.96 16.08 11.71
C ALA A 329 -10.27 15.61 11.07
N ALA A 330 -10.41 14.30 10.83
CA ALA A 330 -11.60 13.72 10.19
C ALA A 330 -12.84 13.71 11.09
N TYR A 331 -12.69 13.55 12.42
CA TYR A 331 -13.80 13.36 13.35
C TYR A 331 -13.99 14.49 14.35
N GLY A 332 -13.06 15.44 14.42
CA GLY A 332 -13.01 16.43 15.50
C GLY A 332 -12.52 15.81 16.82
N ASN A 333 -12.71 16.55 17.90
CA ASN A 333 -12.38 16.12 19.26
C ASN A 333 -13.66 16.03 20.12
N PRO A 334 -14.56 15.05 19.84
CA PRO A 334 -15.79 14.94 20.59
C PRO A 334 -15.50 14.58 22.05
N SER A 335 -15.99 15.40 22.97
CA SER A 335 -15.95 15.11 24.40
C SER A 335 -16.93 13.97 24.76
N ALA A 336 -16.77 13.40 25.96
CA ALA A 336 -17.70 12.42 26.49
C ALA A 336 -19.16 12.93 26.56
N ALA A 337 -19.37 14.24 26.68
CA ALA A 337 -20.67 14.89 26.72
C ALA A 337 -21.27 15.17 25.33
N ASP A 338 -20.50 15.04 24.25
CA ASP A 338 -20.97 15.29 22.90
C ASP A 338 -21.90 14.18 22.41
N LYS A 339 -23.20 14.45 22.44
CA LYS A 339 -24.25 13.53 22.01
C LYS A 339 -24.34 13.36 20.47
N SER A 340 -23.73 14.26 19.71
CA SER A 340 -23.71 14.19 18.24
C SER A 340 -22.71 13.15 17.72
N ALA A 341 -21.66 12.85 18.49
CA ALA A 341 -20.66 11.85 18.17
C ALA A 341 -21.11 10.44 18.65
N SER A 342 -20.76 9.43 17.87
CA SER A 342 -20.97 8.04 18.28
C SER A 342 -20.07 7.65 19.45
N GLU A 343 -20.43 6.61 20.20
CA GLU A 343 -19.60 6.06 21.26
C GLU A 343 -18.20 5.69 20.74
N SER A 344 -18.12 5.04 19.59
CA SER A 344 -16.84 4.65 19.00
C SER A 344 -15.96 5.85 18.65
N GLN A 345 -16.53 6.96 18.19
CA GLN A 345 -15.77 8.20 17.95
C GLN A 345 -15.16 8.74 19.24
N ARG A 346 -15.97 8.88 20.31
CA ARG A 346 -15.48 9.34 21.61
C ARG A 346 -14.38 8.41 22.17
N ARG A 347 -14.62 7.11 22.14
CA ARG A 347 -13.66 6.11 22.61
C ARG A 347 -12.32 6.16 21.88
N VAL A 348 -12.34 6.36 20.57
CA VAL A 348 -11.08 6.47 19.79
C VAL A 348 -10.28 7.72 20.21
N ILE A 349 -10.94 8.83 20.44
CA ILE A 349 -10.28 10.04 20.96
C ILE A 349 -9.70 9.79 22.37
N ASP A 350 -10.47 9.15 23.28
CA ASP A 350 -9.96 8.74 24.60
C ASP A 350 -8.72 7.83 24.48
N TYR A 351 -8.70 6.90 23.52
CA TYR A 351 -7.53 6.04 23.28
C TYR A 351 -6.32 6.78 22.74
N ILE A 352 -6.51 7.81 21.93
CA ILE A 352 -5.41 8.69 21.48
C ILE A 352 -4.88 9.49 22.68
N GLU A 353 -5.74 10.06 23.51
CA GLU A 353 -5.35 10.86 24.68
C GLU A 353 -4.66 10.02 25.77
N SER A 354 -5.15 8.82 26.00
CA SER A 354 -4.54 7.88 26.97
C SER A 354 -3.27 7.18 26.49
N GLY A 355 -2.89 7.36 25.21
CA GLY A 355 -1.74 6.68 24.62
C GLY A 355 -1.98 5.19 24.34
N ARG A 356 -3.22 4.75 24.28
CA ARG A 356 -3.58 3.40 23.85
C ARG A 356 -3.53 3.24 22.32
N LEU A 357 -3.96 4.28 21.60
CA LEU A 357 -3.77 4.45 20.16
C LEU A 357 -2.67 5.48 19.95
N ILE A 358 -1.49 5.04 19.56
CA ILE A 358 -0.32 5.90 19.40
C ILE A 358 -0.02 6.18 17.92
N GLY A 359 0.77 7.22 17.65
CA GLY A 359 1.26 7.54 16.33
C GLY A 359 2.50 6.73 15.94
N LEU A 360 2.75 6.65 14.64
CA LEU A 360 3.96 6.02 14.08
C LEU A 360 5.23 6.67 14.69
N GLU A 361 5.26 8.00 14.81
CA GLU A 361 6.36 8.73 15.44
C GLU A 361 6.66 8.23 16.86
N GLN A 362 5.64 8.19 17.71
CA GLN A 362 5.80 7.73 19.10
C GLN A 362 6.27 6.28 19.18
N TRP A 363 5.74 5.41 18.32
CA TRP A 363 6.16 4.01 18.26
C TRP A 363 7.62 3.88 17.84
N LEU A 364 8.05 4.61 16.79
CA LEU A 364 9.45 4.61 16.33
C LEU A 364 10.40 5.14 17.40
N ASN A 365 10.02 6.20 18.12
CA ASN A 365 10.79 6.71 19.25
C ASN A 365 10.90 5.67 20.40
N ASN A 366 9.85 4.90 20.66
CA ASN A 366 9.89 3.82 21.65
C ASN A 366 10.80 2.67 21.19
N LEU A 367 10.74 2.33 19.89
CA LEU A 367 11.66 1.35 19.31
C LEU A 367 13.12 1.81 19.40
N ALA A 368 13.43 3.06 19.14
CA ALA A 368 14.81 3.57 19.18
C ALA A 368 15.43 3.53 20.60
N LYS A 369 14.61 3.49 21.65
CA LYS A 369 15.05 3.42 23.07
C LYS A 369 15.28 1.99 23.58
N GLN A 370 14.79 0.98 22.86
CA GLN A 370 14.97 -0.45 23.19
C GLN A 370 16.28 -1.01 22.62
#